data_0b85087c7935cb8fdea1334232e3d893
#
_entry.id   0b85087c7935cb8fdea1334232e3d893
#
_cell.length_a   1.000
_cell.length_b   1.000
_cell.length_c   1.000
_cell.angle_alpha   90.00
_cell.angle_beta   90.00
_cell.angle_gamma   90.00
#
_symmetry.space_group_name_H-M   'P 1'
#
loop_
_entity.id
_entity.type
_entity.pdbx_description
1 polymer ?
#
loop_
_entity_poly.entity_id
_entity_poly.type
_entity_poly.pdbx_seq_one_letter_code
_entity_poly.pdbx_strand_id
1 'polypeptide(L)'
;MNDFHDLSPLDFEELVRDLLQAHWSRRLESFGPGRDQGVDVRYMSGPHQIVVQAKHYVRSGPAALVRAMRLECPKAIALVPSRYLLATSVSMTQTLKTKIVAAMPGVPLAEVDILGREDINNLLRPHPEVEQRHLKLWVASSAVLARIIYSGVSNRPAADLAITRGMTPRLVQNQSVTDAHPLLAGPAALPIDCAPGVRTPPL
;
A
#
# COMPACT_ATOMS: atom_id res chain seq x y z
N MET A 1 12.44 3.84 -5.95
CA MET A 1 12.09 2.53 -5.34
C MET A 1 12.32 2.67 -3.85
N ASN A 2 11.28 2.46 -3.06
CA ASN A 2 11.32 2.59 -1.61
C ASN A 2 11.91 1.32 -0.99
N ASP A 3 12.77 1.45 0.04
CA ASP A 3 13.35 0.32 0.77
C ASP A 3 12.60 -0.02 2.06
N PHE A 4 11.67 0.84 2.46
CA PHE A 4 10.83 0.75 3.67
C PHE A 4 11.59 0.74 5.00
N HIS A 5 12.89 1.04 5.02
CA HIS A 5 13.73 0.95 6.21
C HIS A 5 13.28 1.82 7.38
N ASP A 6 12.73 2.99 7.08
CA ASP A 6 12.34 4.01 8.07
C ASP A 6 10.90 3.87 8.55
N LEU A 7 10.16 2.91 8.02
CA LEU A 7 8.83 2.59 8.50
C LEU A 7 8.90 1.75 9.78
N SER A 8 8.02 2.03 10.72
CA SER A 8 7.71 1.07 11.77
C SER A 8 6.83 -0.07 11.23
N PRO A 9 6.67 -1.18 11.95
CA PRO A 9 5.72 -2.24 11.56
C PRO A 9 4.31 -1.69 11.32
N LEU A 10 3.82 -0.81 12.17
CA LEU A 10 2.51 -0.18 12.05
C LEU A 10 2.41 0.72 10.80
N ASP A 11 3.42 1.55 10.54
CA ASP A 11 3.46 2.38 9.32
C ASP A 11 3.39 1.50 8.05
N PHE A 12 4.04 0.34 8.08
CA PHE A 12 4.04 -0.60 6.95
C PHE A 12 2.67 -1.28 6.78
N GLU A 13 2.01 -1.66 7.86
CA GLU A 13 0.64 -2.19 7.85
C GLU A 13 -0.35 -1.19 7.27
N GLU A 14 -0.27 0.08 7.72
CA GLU A 14 -1.11 1.17 7.19
C GLU A 14 -0.85 1.44 5.71
N LEU A 15 0.42 1.44 5.28
CA LEU A 15 0.80 1.58 3.88
C LEU A 15 0.19 0.46 3.02
N VAL A 16 0.34 -0.79 3.45
CA VAL A 16 -0.18 -1.96 2.73
C VAL A 16 -1.70 -1.89 2.63
N ARG A 17 -2.39 -1.54 3.71
CA ARG A 17 -3.85 -1.35 3.72
C ARG A 17 -4.27 -0.29 2.70
N ASP A 18 -3.69 0.91 2.76
CA ASP A 18 -4.07 2.03 1.92
C ASP A 18 -3.77 1.75 0.44
N LEU A 19 -2.65 1.08 0.17
CA LEU A 19 -2.26 0.65 -1.17
C LEU A 19 -3.24 -0.36 -1.75
N LEU A 20 -3.58 -1.40 -0.99
CA LEU A 20 -4.53 -2.41 -1.45
C LEU A 20 -5.95 -1.87 -1.58
N GLN A 21 -6.37 -0.94 -0.72
CA GLN A 21 -7.64 -0.22 -0.87
C GLN A 21 -7.69 0.57 -2.18
N ALA A 22 -6.65 1.31 -2.50
CA ALA A 22 -6.54 2.06 -3.74
C ALA A 22 -6.52 1.11 -4.95
N HIS A 23 -5.68 0.09 -4.91
CA HIS A 23 -5.49 -0.86 -6.01
C HIS A 23 -6.76 -1.68 -6.32
N TRP A 24 -7.48 -2.14 -5.30
CA TRP A 24 -8.72 -2.91 -5.48
C TRP A 24 -9.96 -2.02 -5.58
N SER A 25 -9.85 -0.71 -5.37
CA SER A 25 -10.98 0.21 -5.27
C SER A 25 -12.05 -0.30 -4.29
N ARG A 26 -11.62 -0.87 -3.17
CA ARG A 26 -12.45 -1.50 -2.14
C ARG A 26 -12.03 -1.06 -0.76
N ARG A 27 -13.03 -0.88 0.13
CA ARG A 27 -12.74 -0.63 1.54
C ARG A 27 -12.26 -1.92 2.20
N LEU A 28 -11.14 -1.85 2.90
CA LEU A 28 -10.60 -2.92 3.72
C LEU A 28 -10.82 -2.61 5.20
N GLU A 29 -11.15 -3.62 5.98
CA GLU A 29 -11.19 -3.52 7.43
C GLU A 29 -9.77 -3.64 7.98
N SER A 30 -9.39 -2.73 8.89
CA SER A 30 -8.14 -2.81 9.64
C SER A 30 -8.44 -3.10 11.10
N PHE A 31 -7.55 -3.83 11.74
CA PHE A 31 -7.65 -4.17 13.15
C PHE A 31 -6.52 -3.48 13.91
N GLY A 32 -6.81 -2.99 15.09
CA GLY A 32 -5.82 -2.38 15.96
C GLY A 32 -4.89 -3.41 16.59
N PRO A 33 -3.78 -2.98 17.20
CA PRO A 33 -2.90 -3.87 17.96
C PRO A 33 -3.67 -4.48 19.13
N GLY A 34 -3.89 -5.79 19.07
CA GLY A 34 -4.66 -6.51 20.08
C GLY A 34 -4.50 -8.02 19.96
N ARG A 35 -5.40 -8.77 20.61
CA ARG A 35 -5.45 -10.25 20.54
C ARG A 35 -6.12 -10.77 19.26
N ASP A 36 -5.99 -10.06 18.15
CA ASP A 36 -6.78 -10.27 16.93
C ASP A 36 -6.21 -11.36 16.00
N GLN A 37 -5.63 -12.39 16.59
CA GLN A 37 -5.17 -13.60 15.88
C GLN A 37 -4.17 -13.33 14.72
N GLY A 38 -3.55 -12.13 14.67
CA GLY A 38 -2.56 -11.78 13.65
C GLY A 38 -3.16 -11.36 12.31
N VAL A 39 -4.38 -10.84 12.31
CA VAL A 39 -5.01 -10.21 11.14
C VAL A 39 -4.70 -8.73 11.16
N ASP A 40 -3.92 -8.25 10.20
CA ASP A 40 -3.64 -6.82 10.07
C ASP A 40 -4.75 -6.13 9.27
N VAL A 41 -5.19 -6.77 8.18
CA VAL A 41 -6.23 -6.26 7.28
C VAL A 41 -7.12 -7.41 6.80
N ARG A 42 -8.43 -7.14 6.66
CA ARG A 42 -9.41 -8.11 6.16
C ARG A 42 -10.32 -7.47 5.12
N TYR A 43 -10.67 -8.25 4.12
CA TYR A 43 -11.72 -7.91 3.17
C TYR A 43 -12.78 -9.01 3.15
N MET A 44 -14.06 -8.61 3.31
CA MET A 44 -15.20 -9.51 3.23
C MET A 44 -16.04 -9.19 1.98
N SER A 45 -16.34 -10.19 1.19
CA SER A 45 -17.25 -10.11 0.05
C SER A 45 -18.21 -11.31 0.09
N GLY A 46 -19.38 -11.12 0.68
CA GLY A 46 -20.31 -12.22 0.95
C GLY A 46 -19.64 -13.27 1.85
N PRO A 47 -19.68 -14.57 1.47
CA PRO A 47 -19.04 -15.64 2.23
C PRO A 47 -17.50 -15.69 2.05
N HIS A 48 -16.93 -14.86 1.14
CA HIS A 48 -15.51 -14.88 0.84
C HIS A 48 -14.75 -13.92 1.74
N GLN A 49 -13.84 -14.47 2.54
CA GLN A 49 -12.94 -13.73 3.39
C GLN A 49 -11.54 -13.76 2.81
N ILE A 50 -11.00 -12.58 2.46
CA ILE A 50 -9.59 -12.40 2.11
C ILE A 50 -8.89 -11.84 3.35
N VAL A 51 -7.90 -12.56 3.85
CA VAL A 51 -7.03 -12.10 4.94
C VAL A 51 -5.74 -11.59 4.34
N VAL A 52 -5.35 -10.40 4.71
CA VAL A 52 -4.06 -9.80 4.35
C VAL A 52 -3.23 -9.65 5.62
N GLN A 53 -2.02 -10.15 5.57
CA GLN A 53 -1.05 -9.96 6.64
C GLN A 53 0.15 -9.17 6.12
N ALA A 54 0.49 -8.09 6.82
CA ALA A 54 1.66 -7.28 6.56
C ALA A 54 2.82 -7.66 7.49
N LYS A 55 3.98 -7.94 6.96
CA LYS A 55 5.17 -8.35 7.74
C LYS A 55 6.39 -7.50 7.38
N HIS A 56 6.72 -6.59 8.29
CA HIS A 56 7.87 -5.70 8.14
C HIS A 56 9.15 -6.35 8.68
N TYR A 57 9.92 -6.98 7.80
CA TYR A 57 11.13 -7.74 8.15
C TYR A 57 12.39 -7.24 7.43
N VAL A 58 12.43 -5.97 7.05
CA VAL A 58 13.55 -5.39 6.31
C VAL A 58 14.89 -5.58 7.03
N ARG A 59 14.91 -5.51 8.36
CA ARG A 59 16.13 -5.65 9.18
C ARG A 59 16.43 -7.11 9.57
N SER A 60 15.40 -7.92 9.73
CA SER A 60 15.52 -9.31 10.21
C SER A 60 15.71 -10.33 9.08
N GLY A 61 15.39 -9.94 7.84
CA GLY A 61 15.66 -10.69 6.64
C GLY A 61 14.74 -11.90 6.37
N PRO A 62 15.00 -12.62 5.25
CA PRO A 62 14.13 -13.67 4.73
C PRO A 62 13.94 -14.86 5.68
N ALA A 63 14.99 -15.29 6.38
CA ALA A 63 14.91 -16.46 7.28
C ALA A 63 13.99 -16.20 8.48
N ALA A 64 14.03 -14.98 9.02
CA ALA A 64 13.14 -14.56 10.10
C ALA A 64 11.68 -14.50 9.64
N LEU A 65 11.43 -14.02 8.42
CA LEU A 65 10.11 -14.01 7.82
C LEU A 65 9.54 -15.43 7.69
N VAL A 66 10.28 -16.39 7.12
CA VAL A 66 9.81 -17.78 6.98
C VAL A 66 9.48 -18.40 8.34
N ARG A 67 10.32 -18.15 9.36
CA ARG A 67 10.05 -18.62 10.72
C ARG A 67 8.77 -18.00 11.31
N ALA A 68 8.58 -16.69 11.11
CA ALA A 68 7.39 -16.00 11.56
C ALA A 68 6.13 -16.57 10.89
N MET A 69 6.16 -16.79 9.58
CA MET A 69 5.02 -17.37 8.85
C MET A 69 4.65 -18.76 9.36
N ARG A 70 5.67 -19.60 9.69
CA ARG A 70 5.40 -20.91 10.29
C ARG A 70 4.67 -20.81 11.63
N LEU A 71 5.02 -19.82 12.47
CA LEU A 71 4.35 -19.58 13.75
C LEU A 71 2.93 -18.99 13.58
N GLU A 72 2.68 -18.24 12.51
CA GLU A 72 1.36 -17.69 12.19
C GLU A 72 0.41 -18.71 11.55
N CYS A 73 0.92 -19.79 10.98
CA CYS A 73 0.14 -20.80 10.25
C CYS A 73 -1.10 -21.30 11.02
N PRO A 74 -1.02 -21.72 12.31
CA PRO A 74 -2.19 -22.18 13.05
C PRO A 74 -3.27 -21.10 13.18
N LYS A 75 -2.88 -19.84 13.36
CA LYS A 75 -3.80 -18.70 13.47
C LYS A 75 -4.47 -18.44 12.12
N ALA A 76 -3.70 -18.48 11.03
CA ALA A 76 -4.22 -18.28 9.68
C ALA A 76 -5.25 -19.35 9.31
N ILE A 77 -5.03 -20.62 9.69
CA ILE A 77 -5.98 -21.71 9.49
C ILE A 77 -7.28 -21.46 10.28
N ALA A 78 -7.16 -21.01 11.55
CA ALA A 78 -8.32 -20.76 12.42
C ALA A 78 -9.25 -19.66 11.89
N LEU A 79 -8.75 -18.75 11.05
CA LEU A 79 -9.53 -17.70 10.39
C LEU A 79 -10.38 -18.23 9.23
N VAL A 80 -10.12 -19.43 8.75
CA VAL A 80 -10.80 -20.06 7.59
C VAL A 80 -10.91 -19.11 6.38
N PRO A 81 -9.82 -18.47 5.94
CA PRO A 81 -9.88 -17.54 4.83
C PRO A 81 -10.14 -18.28 3.51
N SER A 82 -10.85 -17.65 2.58
CA SER A 82 -10.97 -18.13 1.20
C SER A 82 -9.70 -17.82 0.38
N ARG A 83 -8.96 -16.80 0.78
CA ARG A 83 -7.66 -16.40 0.21
C ARG A 83 -6.82 -15.73 1.30
N TYR A 84 -5.56 -16.06 1.35
CA TYR A 84 -4.59 -15.43 2.24
C TYR A 84 -3.55 -14.70 1.42
N LEU A 85 -3.25 -13.45 1.78
CA LEU A 85 -2.26 -12.62 1.10
C LEU A 85 -1.21 -12.17 2.10
N LEU A 86 0.05 -12.31 1.74
CA LEU A 86 1.19 -11.82 2.50
C LEU A 86 1.80 -10.62 1.78
N ALA A 87 1.86 -9.47 2.46
CA ALA A 87 2.65 -8.32 2.02
C ALA A 87 3.88 -8.18 2.93
N THR A 88 5.06 -7.99 2.35
CA THR A 88 6.28 -7.88 3.16
C THR A 88 7.29 -6.91 2.56
N SER A 89 8.06 -6.27 3.45
CA SER A 89 9.17 -5.38 3.08
C SER A 89 10.43 -6.14 2.60
N VAL A 90 10.41 -7.47 2.62
CA VAL A 90 11.53 -8.31 2.17
C VAL A 90 11.50 -8.44 0.66
N SER A 91 12.68 -8.38 0.03
CA SER A 91 12.84 -8.70 -1.39
C SER A 91 12.57 -10.19 -1.64
N MET A 92 11.74 -10.51 -2.64
CA MET A 92 11.29 -11.87 -2.92
C MET A 92 12.04 -12.49 -4.09
N THR A 93 12.46 -13.75 -3.87
CA THR A 93 12.87 -14.66 -4.94
C THR A 93 11.85 -15.77 -5.08
N GLN A 94 11.80 -16.44 -6.24
CA GLN A 94 10.93 -17.58 -6.45
C GLN A 94 11.12 -18.66 -5.35
N THR A 95 12.37 -19.02 -5.06
CA THR A 95 12.69 -19.99 -4.00
C THR A 95 12.18 -19.57 -2.63
N LEU A 96 12.19 -18.26 -2.33
CA LEU A 96 11.69 -17.77 -1.04
C LEU A 96 10.16 -17.85 -0.98
N LYS A 97 9.46 -17.52 -2.06
CA LYS A 97 7.99 -17.66 -2.16
C LYS A 97 7.59 -19.12 -1.94
N THR A 98 8.24 -20.08 -2.60
CA THR A 98 8.02 -21.53 -2.39
C THR A 98 8.23 -21.94 -0.92
N LYS A 99 9.30 -21.45 -0.27
CA LYS A 99 9.57 -21.74 1.15
C LYS A 99 8.49 -21.17 2.07
N ILE A 100 7.96 -20.01 1.77
CA ILE A 100 6.87 -19.37 2.54
C ILE A 100 5.59 -20.19 2.38
N VAL A 101 5.20 -20.56 1.17
CA VAL A 101 4.03 -21.42 0.93
C VAL A 101 4.17 -22.75 1.67
N ALA A 102 5.34 -23.39 1.60
CA ALA A 102 5.62 -24.62 2.33
C ALA A 102 5.59 -24.47 3.87
N ALA A 103 5.80 -23.25 4.38
CA ALA A 103 5.70 -22.93 5.81
C ALA A 103 4.26 -22.74 6.30
N MET A 104 3.27 -22.65 5.37
CA MET A 104 1.88 -22.34 5.63
C MET A 104 0.93 -23.46 5.13
N PRO A 105 1.15 -24.74 5.49
CA PRO A 105 0.34 -25.84 5.00
C PRO A 105 -1.12 -25.69 5.44
N GLY A 106 -2.06 -25.89 4.51
CA GLY A 106 -3.49 -25.77 4.78
C GLY A 106 -4.06 -24.35 4.75
N VAL A 107 -3.20 -23.33 4.59
CA VAL A 107 -3.64 -21.95 4.35
C VAL A 107 -3.75 -21.72 2.84
N PRO A 108 -4.83 -21.07 2.33
CA PRO A 108 -4.98 -20.77 0.90
C PRO A 108 -4.09 -19.57 0.50
N LEU A 109 -2.77 -19.78 0.54
CA LEU A 109 -1.71 -18.86 0.17
C LEU A 109 -1.02 -19.38 -1.08
N ALA A 110 -1.20 -18.73 -2.22
CA ALA A 110 -0.45 -19.01 -3.44
C ALA A 110 0.80 -18.12 -3.54
N GLU A 111 1.77 -18.49 -4.37
CA GLU A 111 2.99 -17.68 -4.58
C GLU A 111 2.68 -16.30 -5.15
N VAL A 112 1.61 -16.16 -5.94
CA VAL A 112 1.13 -14.88 -6.48
C VAL A 112 0.53 -13.97 -5.40
N ASP A 113 0.13 -14.54 -4.27
CA ASP A 113 -0.42 -13.80 -3.12
C ASP A 113 0.68 -13.29 -2.17
N ILE A 114 1.93 -13.55 -2.49
CA ILE A 114 3.08 -13.06 -1.73
C ILE A 114 3.63 -11.81 -2.45
N LEU A 115 3.34 -10.64 -1.87
CA LEU A 115 3.81 -9.36 -2.34
C LEU A 115 5.10 -8.99 -1.60
N GLY A 116 6.22 -9.03 -2.31
CA GLY A 116 7.51 -8.57 -1.80
C GLY A 116 7.71 -7.08 -1.96
N ARG A 117 8.88 -6.60 -1.55
CA ARG A 117 9.27 -5.20 -1.68
C ARG A 117 9.10 -4.66 -3.11
N GLU A 118 9.49 -5.45 -4.09
CA GLU A 118 9.42 -5.08 -5.50
C GLU A 118 7.96 -4.99 -5.98
N ASP A 119 7.11 -5.94 -5.58
CA ASP A 119 5.69 -5.95 -5.92
C ASP A 119 4.97 -4.75 -5.31
N ILE A 120 5.24 -4.42 -4.04
CA ILE A 120 4.67 -3.25 -3.35
C ILE A 120 5.09 -1.96 -4.05
N ASN A 121 6.38 -1.81 -4.42
CA ASN A 121 6.84 -0.65 -5.16
C ASN A 121 6.19 -0.53 -6.55
N ASN A 122 5.97 -1.66 -7.24
CA ASN A 122 5.27 -1.67 -8.52
C ASN A 122 3.80 -1.26 -8.37
N LEU A 123 3.13 -1.70 -7.31
CA LEU A 123 1.76 -1.30 -6.99
C LEU A 123 1.65 0.17 -6.57
N LEU A 124 2.67 0.76 -5.95
CA LEU A 124 2.69 2.18 -5.57
C LEU A 124 2.76 3.12 -6.79
N ARG A 125 3.38 2.70 -7.90
CA ARG A 125 3.55 3.57 -9.08
C ARG A 125 2.26 4.17 -9.63
N PRO A 126 1.17 3.42 -9.82
CA PRO A 126 -0.11 3.98 -10.26
C PRO A 126 -0.87 4.71 -9.16
N HIS A 127 -0.40 4.70 -7.91
CA HIS A 127 -1.07 5.27 -6.74
C HIS A 127 -0.21 6.31 -6.00
N PRO A 128 0.22 7.41 -6.66
CA PRO A 128 1.08 8.42 -6.03
C PRO A 128 0.41 9.11 -4.84
N GLU A 129 -0.91 9.15 -4.78
CA GLU A 129 -1.68 9.68 -3.65
C GLU A 129 -1.51 8.85 -2.37
N VAL A 130 -1.23 7.54 -2.49
CA VAL A 130 -0.91 6.69 -1.35
C VAL A 130 0.49 7.04 -0.83
N GLU A 131 1.47 7.11 -1.73
CA GLU A 131 2.84 7.47 -1.36
C GLU A 131 2.91 8.84 -0.67
N GLN A 132 2.16 9.84 -1.17
CA GLN A 132 2.13 11.19 -0.59
C GLN A 132 1.56 11.22 0.83
N ARG A 133 0.61 10.35 1.18
CA ARG A 133 0.05 10.26 2.53
C ARG A 133 1.02 9.65 3.54
N HIS A 134 1.92 8.80 3.09
CA HIS A 134 2.90 8.11 3.92
C HIS A 134 4.25 8.86 3.95
N LEU A 135 4.29 10.00 4.65
CA LEU A 135 5.43 10.93 4.68
C LEU A 135 6.78 10.24 4.93
N LYS A 136 6.82 9.22 5.78
CA LYS A 136 8.05 8.48 6.11
C LYS A 136 8.68 7.76 4.93
N LEU A 137 7.91 7.47 3.86
CA LEU A 137 8.46 6.85 2.65
C LEU A 137 9.44 7.77 1.92
N TRP A 138 9.21 9.08 1.94
CA TRP A 138 9.98 10.02 1.14
C TRP A 138 10.77 11.04 1.94
N VAL A 139 10.44 11.26 3.22
CA VAL A 139 11.21 12.13 4.11
C VAL A 139 12.55 11.50 4.49
N ALA A 140 12.65 10.19 4.48
CA ALA A 140 13.87 9.45 4.82
C ALA A 140 15.03 9.62 3.83
N SER A 141 14.77 10.09 2.60
CA SER A 141 15.83 10.45 1.66
C SER A 141 16.23 11.90 1.83
N SER A 142 17.40 12.14 2.40
CA SER A 142 18.01 13.49 2.47
C SER A 142 18.08 14.18 1.10
N ALA A 143 18.19 13.42 0.02
CA ALA A 143 18.16 13.92 -1.35
C ALA A 143 16.76 14.41 -1.75
N VAL A 144 15.67 13.77 -1.29
CA VAL A 144 14.30 14.22 -1.54
C VAL A 144 14.00 15.47 -0.74
N LEU A 145 14.40 15.53 0.53
CA LEU A 145 14.27 16.73 1.36
C LEU A 145 15.03 17.92 0.76
N ALA A 146 16.27 17.72 0.33
CA ALA A 146 17.03 18.75 -0.36
C ALA A 146 16.31 19.24 -1.61
N ARG A 147 15.74 18.32 -2.42
CA ARG A 147 15.02 18.67 -3.64
C ARG A 147 13.72 19.45 -3.36
N ILE A 148 12.99 19.12 -2.31
CA ILE A 148 11.79 19.85 -1.88
C ILE A 148 12.17 21.26 -1.39
N ILE A 149 13.20 21.39 -0.57
CA ILE A 149 13.68 22.68 -0.06
C ILE A 149 14.14 23.55 -1.23
N TYR A 150 14.95 23.02 -2.15
CA TYR A 150 15.45 23.76 -3.31
C TYR A 150 14.33 24.15 -4.29
N SER A 151 13.36 23.29 -4.56
CA SER A 151 12.20 23.62 -5.42
C SER A 151 11.27 24.63 -4.77
N GLY A 152 11.07 24.56 -3.45
CA GLY A 152 10.28 25.54 -2.69
C GLY A 152 10.93 26.93 -2.63
N VAL A 153 12.25 27.00 -2.61
CA VAL A 153 13.00 28.26 -2.63
C VAL A 153 13.04 28.87 -4.04
N SER A 154 13.14 28.03 -5.08
CA SER A 154 13.21 28.50 -6.48
C SER A 154 11.86 29.00 -7.04
N ASN A 155 10.74 28.60 -6.44
CA ASN A 155 9.40 29.02 -6.86
C ASN A 155 8.81 30.19 -6.06
N ARG A 156 9.60 30.88 -5.26
CA ARG A 156 9.14 32.17 -4.70
C ARG A 156 9.22 33.21 -5.81
N PRO A 157 8.08 33.75 -6.27
CA PRO A 157 8.10 34.84 -7.22
C PRO A 157 8.87 36.02 -6.61
N ALA A 158 9.68 36.69 -7.41
CA ALA A 158 10.51 37.82 -7.02
C ALA A 158 9.73 39.00 -6.40
N ALA A 159 8.39 38.92 -6.38
CA ALA A 159 7.50 39.89 -5.75
C ALA A 159 7.60 39.95 -4.21
N ASP A 160 8.04 38.86 -3.54
CA ASP A 160 8.14 38.83 -2.07
C ASP A 160 9.40 39.51 -1.51
N LEU A 161 10.38 39.83 -2.34
CA LEU A 161 11.58 40.57 -1.94
C LEU A 161 11.38 42.12 -1.95
N ALA A 162 10.26 42.60 -2.46
CA ALA A 162 9.92 44.03 -2.52
C ALA A 162 9.19 44.55 -1.26
N ILE A 163 8.76 43.68 -0.35
CA ILE A 163 7.95 44.08 0.83
C ILE A 163 8.79 44.68 1.96
N THR A 164 10.12 44.62 1.89
CA THR A 164 11.00 45.24 2.88
C THR A 164 11.33 46.72 2.62
N ARG A 165 10.76 47.33 1.57
CA ARG A 165 10.86 48.77 1.34
C ARG A 165 9.47 49.39 1.25
N GLY A 166 8.85 49.63 2.38
CA GLY A 166 7.84 50.62 2.69
C GLY A 166 6.95 51.13 1.55
N MET A 167 6.07 50.31 0.98
CA MET A 167 4.95 50.79 0.15
C MET A 167 3.68 50.03 0.48
N THR A 168 2.67 50.79 0.92
CA THR A 168 1.29 50.32 1.19
C THR A 168 0.61 49.76 -0.06
N PRO A 169 -0.07 48.60 0.04
CA PRO A 169 -0.76 48.04 -1.11
C PRO A 169 -2.09 48.73 -1.36
N ARG A 170 -2.33 49.18 -2.61
CA ARG A 170 -3.65 49.53 -3.12
C ARG A 170 -4.45 48.25 -3.39
N LEU A 171 -5.65 48.21 -2.83
CA LEU A 171 -6.68 47.24 -3.14
C LEU A 171 -7.04 47.24 -4.64
N VAL A 172 -6.89 46.14 -5.32
CA VAL A 172 -7.48 45.88 -6.63
C VAL A 172 -8.59 44.86 -6.47
N GLN A 173 -9.78 45.30 -6.91
CA GLN A 173 -11.04 44.58 -6.85
C GLN A 173 -11.02 43.29 -7.72
N ASN A 174 -11.66 42.26 -7.19
CA ASN A 174 -12.00 41.01 -7.85
C ASN A 174 -12.82 41.22 -9.13
N GLN A 175 -12.40 40.57 -10.19
CA GLN A 175 -13.32 40.13 -11.26
C GLN A 175 -13.29 38.61 -11.35
N SER A 176 -14.46 38.05 -11.10
CA SER A 176 -14.82 36.65 -11.28
C SER A 176 -14.76 36.25 -12.75
N VAL A 177 -14.02 35.20 -13.06
CA VAL A 177 -14.16 34.47 -14.33
C VAL A 177 -14.58 33.05 -14.01
N THR A 178 -15.82 32.76 -14.30
CA THR A 178 -16.40 31.43 -14.41
C THR A 178 -15.93 30.82 -15.74
N ASP A 179 -15.17 29.76 -15.69
CA ASP A 179 -14.99 28.86 -16.83
C ASP A 179 -15.27 27.42 -16.40
N ALA A 180 -16.34 26.91 -16.98
CA ALA A 180 -16.77 25.52 -16.88
C ALA A 180 -15.88 24.64 -17.77
N HIS A 181 -15.30 23.60 -17.19
CA HIS A 181 -14.61 22.57 -17.96
C HIS A 181 -15.45 21.29 -18.03
N PRO A 182 -15.56 20.67 -19.20
CA PRO A 182 -16.43 19.51 -19.39
C PRO A 182 -15.82 18.23 -18.83
N LEU A 183 -16.70 17.40 -18.28
CA LEU A 183 -16.47 16.04 -17.82
C LEU A 183 -15.87 15.15 -18.92
N LEU A 184 -14.67 14.66 -18.69
CA LEU A 184 -14.12 13.52 -19.44
C LEU A 184 -14.42 12.25 -18.65
N ALA A 185 -15.23 11.40 -19.27
CA ALA A 185 -15.52 10.06 -18.79
C ALA A 185 -14.25 9.21 -18.69
N GLY A 186 -13.95 8.67 -17.53
CA GLY A 186 -12.89 7.71 -17.32
C GLY A 186 -13.23 6.35 -17.92
N PRO A 187 -12.23 5.55 -18.31
CA PRO A 187 -12.45 4.24 -18.92
C PRO A 187 -13.05 3.25 -17.91
N ALA A 188 -13.97 2.44 -18.42
CA ALA A 188 -14.68 1.38 -17.71
C ALA A 188 -13.73 0.38 -17.05
N ALA A 189 -14.01 0.06 -15.79
CA ALA A 189 -13.34 -1.00 -15.05
C ALA A 189 -13.59 -2.35 -15.72
N LEU A 190 -12.53 -3.08 -16.03
CA LEU A 190 -12.60 -4.46 -16.49
C LEU A 190 -13.17 -5.35 -15.38
N PRO A 191 -14.11 -6.24 -15.66
CA PRO A 191 -14.63 -7.17 -14.68
C PRO A 191 -13.57 -8.22 -14.34
N ILE A 192 -13.37 -8.43 -13.04
CA ILE A 192 -12.61 -9.58 -12.55
C ILE A 192 -13.52 -10.79 -12.72
N ASP A 193 -13.27 -11.58 -13.76
CA ASP A 193 -13.93 -12.86 -14.01
C ASP A 193 -13.64 -13.82 -12.85
N CYS A 194 -14.62 -14.01 -11.98
CA CYS A 194 -14.71 -15.16 -11.10
C CYS A 194 -15.38 -16.28 -11.87
N ALA A 195 -14.61 -17.06 -12.61
CA ALA A 195 -15.11 -18.31 -13.19
C ALA A 195 -15.24 -19.39 -12.10
N PRO A 196 -16.44 -19.92 -11.83
CA PRO A 196 -16.60 -21.14 -11.04
C PRO A 196 -16.53 -22.35 -11.96
N GLY A 197 -15.35 -22.94 -12.03
CA GLY A 197 -15.16 -24.24 -12.69
C GLY A 197 -15.26 -25.40 -11.72
N VAL A 198 -16.43 -25.70 -11.19
CA VAL A 198 -16.68 -26.98 -10.52
C VAL A 198 -17.19 -27.95 -11.57
N ARG A 199 -16.36 -28.87 -12.03
CA ARG A 199 -16.80 -30.09 -12.71
C ARG A 199 -16.94 -31.20 -11.68
N THR A 200 -18.17 -31.64 -11.42
CA THR A 200 -18.49 -32.90 -10.79
C THR A 200 -18.20 -34.06 -11.76
N PRO A 201 -17.56 -35.16 -11.31
CA PRO A 201 -17.48 -36.38 -12.12
C PRO A 201 -18.81 -37.16 -12.07
N PRO A 202 -19.19 -37.88 -13.14
CA PRO A 202 -20.33 -38.75 -13.13
C PRO A 202 -20.06 -40.06 -12.38
N LEU A 203 -21.14 -40.63 -11.89
CA LEU A 203 -21.23 -41.94 -11.21
C LEU A 203 -20.56 -43.08 -11.95
#